data_7b40a17cfa292e04a0cc654c3e7c783c
#
_entry.id   7b40a17cfa292e04a0cc654c3e7c783c
#
_cell.length_a   1.000
_cell.length_b   1.000
_cell.length_c   1.000
_cell.angle_alpha   90.00
_cell.angle_beta   90.00
_cell.angle_gamma   90.00
#
_symmetry.space_group_name_H-M   'P 1'
#
loop_
_entity.id
_entity.type
_entity.pdbx_description
1 polymer ?
#
loop_
_entity_poly.entity_id
_entity_poly.type
_entity_poly.pdbx_seq_one_letter_code
_entity_poly.pdbx_strand_id
1 'polypeptide(L)'
;MLDAKLKGQLATYLENLTSPVELRIAVDEQHQAKKSAEISELANEIAELSPLVNVVAQTKSEIRKPSMEVVSIKNNTSVTFAGVPMGHEFTSLVLALLNSGGHPVKISEQQVAEIKSLSGSYQFETYVSLSCQTCPGVVQALNVLSVINPNITNTMIDGSLFQEEVTQRNIMSVPSVYLNGELFTQGAVTIDKILSKIDPQADAKQAQSLNDKAPYDMLIVGGGPAGAAAAIYAARKGIRTGLVAEKFGG
;
A
#
# COMPACT_ATOMS: atom_id res chain seq x y z
N MET A 1 -13.03 3.79 -19.81
CA MET A 1 -13.20 3.23 -18.45
C MET A 1 -13.43 4.28 -17.39
N LEU A 2 -12.65 5.35 -17.40
CA LEU A 2 -12.79 6.49 -16.49
C LEU A 2 -13.79 7.50 -17.03
N ASP A 3 -14.73 8.00 -16.20
CA ASP A 3 -15.58 9.11 -16.58
C ASP A 3 -14.80 10.45 -16.62
N ALA A 4 -15.41 11.48 -17.23
CA ALA A 4 -14.73 12.78 -17.40
C ALA A 4 -14.34 13.45 -16.08
N LYS A 5 -15.13 13.26 -15.01
CA LYS A 5 -14.85 13.81 -13.69
C LYS A 5 -13.64 13.14 -13.06
N LEU A 6 -13.59 11.80 -13.13
CA LEU A 6 -12.49 11.01 -12.59
C LEU A 6 -11.19 11.26 -13.37
N LYS A 7 -11.26 11.38 -14.72
CA LYS A 7 -10.11 11.78 -15.55
C LYS A 7 -9.58 13.16 -15.14
N GLY A 8 -10.44 14.14 -14.93
CA GLY A 8 -10.01 15.48 -14.50
C GLY A 8 -9.35 15.47 -13.13
N GLN A 9 -9.90 14.73 -12.16
CA GLN A 9 -9.28 14.59 -10.84
C GLN A 9 -7.92 13.87 -10.91
N LEU A 10 -7.86 12.79 -11.68
CA LEU A 10 -6.62 12.03 -11.85
C LEU A 10 -5.55 12.88 -12.53
N ALA A 11 -5.88 13.63 -13.58
CA ALA A 11 -4.94 14.55 -14.23
C ALA A 11 -4.31 15.53 -13.22
N THR A 12 -5.14 16.15 -12.35
CA THR A 12 -4.65 17.05 -11.31
C THR A 12 -3.72 16.34 -10.32
N TYR A 13 -4.01 15.10 -9.94
CA TYR A 13 -3.10 14.33 -9.10
C TYR A 13 -1.78 14.02 -9.80
N LEU A 14 -1.81 13.64 -11.08
CA LEU A 14 -0.63 13.30 -11.86
C LEU A 14 0.31 14.50 -12.15
N GLU A 15 -0.14 15.74 -11.98
CA GLU A 15 0.73 16.93 -11.97
C GLU A 15 1.78 16.89 -10.86
N ASN A 16 1.57 16.10 -9.81
CA ASN A 16 2.54 15.93 -8.72
C ASN A 16 3.63 14.88 -9.02
N LEU A 17 3.60 14.25 -10.17
CA LEU A 17 4.69 13.36 -10.59
C LEU A 17 5.97 14.18 -10.86
N THR A 18 7.08 13.71 -10.32
CA THR A 18 8.42 14.33 -10.51
C THR A 18 9.39 13.43 -11.26
N SER A 19 8.98 12.19 -11.52
CA SER A 19 9.79 11.17 -12.19
C SER A 19 8.91 10.28 -13.07
N PRO A 20 9.46 9.73 -14.16
CA PRO A 20 8.73 8.82 -15.03
C PRO A 20 8.30 7.54 -14.32
N VAL A 21 7.11 7.07 -14.69
CA VAL A 21 6.50 5.81 -14.24
C VAL A 21 6.18 4.96 -15.47
N GLU A 22 6.51 3.68 -15.44
CA GLU A 22 6.05 2.71 -16.43
C GLU A 22 4.87 1.90 -15.90
N LEU A 23 3.85 1.74 -16.73
CA LEU A 23 2.77 0.78 -16.54
C LEU A 23 3.06 -0.44 -17.43
N ARG A 24 3.51 -1.52 -16.83
CA ARG A 24 3.78 -2.79 -17.53
C ARG A 24 2.55 -3.66 -17.49
N ILE A 25 1.96 -3.91 -18.66
CA ILE A 25 0.68 -4.61 -18.78
C ILE A 25 0.90 -6.03 -19.27
N ALA A 26 0.42 -7.01 -18.51
CA ALA A 26 0.31 -8.40 -18.92
C ALA A 26 -1.13 -8.74 -19.21
N VAL A 27 -1.39 -9.29 -20.38
CA VAL A 27 -2.75 -9.66 -20.86
C VAL A 27 -2.87 -11.16 -21.14
N ASP A 28 -4.08 -11.68 -20.98
CA ASP A 28 -4.48 -13.02 -21.41
C ASP A 28 -5.71 -12.89 -22.32
N GLU A 29 -5.46 -12.84 -23.62
CA GLU A 29 -6.52 -12.69 -24.63
C GLU A 29 -7.32 -13.97 -24.84
N GLN A 30 -6.81 -15.13 -24.41
CA GLN A 30 -7.45 -16.42 -24.63
C GLN A 30 -8.49 -16.73 -23.53
N HIS A 31 -8.13 -16.52 -22.26
CA HIS A 31 -8.98 -16.92 -21.12
C HIS A 31 -9.62 -15.72 -20.41
N GLN A 32 -9.00 -14.53 -20.49
CA GLN A 32 -9.43 -13.33 -19.79
C GLN A 32 -9.52 -12.10 -20.70
N ALA A 33 -9.99 -12.28 -21.95
CA ALA A 33 -10.01 -11.24 -22.98
C ALA A 33 -10.67 -9.91 -22.52
N LYS A 34 -11.83 -10.00 -21.86
CA LYS A 34 -12.55 -8.82 -21.38
C LYS A 34 -11.74 -8.05 -20.34
N LYS A 35 -11.20 -8.73 -19.33
CA LYS A 35 -10.40 -8.10 -18.26
C LYS A 35 -9.06 -7.60 -18.78
N SER A 36 -8.48 -8.27 -19.75
CA SER A 36 -7.28 -7.83 -20.47
C SER A 36 -7.52 -6.55 -21.26
N ALA A 37 -8.66 -6.42 -21.91
CA ALA A 37 -9.07 -5.17 -22.59
C ALA A 37 -9.30 -4.04 -21.58
N GLU A 38 -10.03 -4.29 -20.50
CA GLU A 38 -10.30 -3.31 -19.44
C GLU A 38 -9.00 -2.76 -18.81
N ILE A 39 -8.03 -3.61 -18.47
CA ILE A 39 -6.77 -3.15 -17.86
C ILE A 39 -5.90 -2.37 -18.86
N SER A 40 -5.89 -2.76 -20.12
CA SER A 40 -5.19 -2.05 -21.20
C SER A 40 -5.81 -0.68 -21.46
N GLU A 41 -7.15 -0.59 -21.51
CA GLU A 41 -7.87 0.67 -21.64
C GLU A 41 -7.55 1.60 -20.47
N LEU A 42 -7.62 1.10 -19.22
CA LEU A 42 -7.29 1.88 -18.03
C LEU A 42 -5.88 2.43 -18.08
N ALA A 43 -4.89 1.61 -18.44
CA ALA A 43 -3.50 2.03 -18.51
C ALA A 43 -3.28 3.13 -19.56
N ASN A 44 -3.88 2.99 -20.74
CA ASN A 44 -3.79 3.98 -21.81
C ASN A 44 -4.48 5.29 -21.41
N GLU A 45 -5.68 5.24 -20.83
CA GLU A 45 -6.36 6.43 -20.31
C GLU A 45 -5.53 7.18 -19.25
N ILE A 46 -4.80 6.47 -18.39
CA ILE A 46 -3.90 7.09 -17.41
C ILE A 46 -2.69 7.74 -18.10
N ALA A 47 -2.09 7.06 -19.08
CA ALA A 47 -0.93 7.58 -19.81
C ALA A 47 -1.25 8.82 -20.63
N GLU A 48 -2.48 8.92 -21.18
CA GLU A 48 -2.96 10.13 -21.87
C GLU A 48 -3.03 11.37 -20.96
N LEU A 49 -3.11 11.18 -19.63
CA LEU A 49 -3.25 12.28 -18.67
C LEU A 49 -1.91 12.87 -18.21
N SER A 50 -0.78 12.19 -18.47
CA SER A 50 0.54 12.70 -18.03
C SER A 50 1.66 12.19 -18.94
N PRO A 51 2.54 13.08 -19.44
CA PRO A 51 3.69 12.68 -20.25
C PRO A 51 4.76 11.89 -19.45
N LEU A 52 4.63 11.83 -18.14
CA LEU A 52 5.51 11.04 -17.25
C LEU A 52 5.02 9.59 -17.05
N VAL A 53 3.88 9.22 -17.62
CA VAL A 53 3.37 7.84 -17.54
C VAL A 53 3.46 7.19 -18.91
N ASN A 54 4.17 6.05 -18.97
CA ASN A 54 4.35 5.28 -20.19
C ASN A 54 3.76 3.87 -20.02
N VAL A 55 3.08 3.38 -21.06
CA VAL A 55 2.54 2.01 -21.10
C VAL A 55 3.47 1.13 -21.93
N VAL A 56 3.86 -0.01 -21.36
CA VAL A 56 4.68 -1.00 -22.06
C VAL A 56 4.13 -2.41 -21.82
N ALA A 57 4.38 -3.31 -22.77
CA ALA A 57 4.01 -4.72 -22.60
C ALA A 57 4.92 -5.38 -21.55
N GLN A 58 4.33 -6.16 -20.66
CA GLN A 58 5.09 -6.99 -19.73
C GLN A 58 5.68 -8.20 -20.47
N THR A 59 6.99 -8.40 -20.31
CA THR A 59 7.72 -9.49 -20.98
C THR A 59 7.97 -10.72 -20.11
N LYS A 60 7.73 -10.62 -18.79
CA LYS A 60 7.87 -11.75 -17.88
C LYS A 60 6.82 -12.83 -18.16
N SER A 61 7.24 -14.09 -18.30
CA SER A 61 6.34 -15.22 -18.59
C SER A 61 5.52 -15.66 -17.37
N GLU A 62 6.15 -15.66 -16.21
CA GLU A 62 5.57 -16.15 -14.95
C GLU A 62 4.93 -15.01 -14.15
N ILE A 63 3.86 -14.45 -14.68
CA ILE A 63 3.10 -13.39 -14.02
C ILE A 63 1.60 -13.66 -14.18
N ARG A 64 0.82 -13.29 -13.15
CA ARG A 64 -0.64 -13.35 -13.23
C ARG A 64 -1.15 -12.45 -14.34
N LYS A 65 -2.14 -12.94 -15.09
CA LYS A 65 -2.76 -12.22 -16.21
C LYS A 65 -4.28 -12.23 -16.06
N PRO A 66 -4.96 -11.10 -16.29
CA PRO A 66 -4.38 -9.79 -16.61
C PRO A 66 -3.78 -9.11 -15.37
N SER A 67 -2.73 -8.31 -15.57
CA SER A 67 -2.12 -7.52 -14.50
C SER A 67 -1.47 -6.24 -14.99
N MET A 68 -1.30 -5.29 -14.08
CA MET A 68 -0.60 -4.02 -14.27
C MET A 68 0.49 -3.89 -13.20
N GLU A 69 1.73 -3.71 -13.61
CA GLU A 69 2.84 -3.39 -12.72
C GLU A 69 3.18 -1.90 -12.86
N VAL A 70 3.12 -1.15 -11.77
CA VAL A 70 3.51 0.26 -11.66
C VAL A 70 4.97 0.31 -11.26
N VAL A 71 5.84 0.77 -12.14
CA VAL A 71 7.30 0.72 -11.96
C VAL A 71 7.88 2.11 -11.81
N SER A 72 8.64 2.33 -10.75
CA SER A 72 9.50 3.50 -10.59
C SER A 72 10.85 3.23 -11.26
N ILE A 73 11.08 3.85 -12.41
CA ILE A 73 12.37 3.72 -13.13
C ILE A 73 13.52 4.24 -12.27
N LYS A 74 13.30 5.36 -11.59
CA LYS A 74 14.33 6.03 -10.77
C LYS A 74 14.79 5.17 -9.59
N ASN A 75 13.85 4.50 -8.91
CA ASN A 75 14.13 3.78 -7.66
C ASN A 75 14.28 2.27 -7.88
N ASN A 76 14.00 1.76 -9.08
CA ASN A 76 13.95 0.34 -9.41
C ASN A 76 13.01 -0.43 -8.44
N THR A 77 11.84 0.15 -8.17
CA THR A 77 10.79 -0.42 -7.32
C THR A 77 9.52 -0.63 -8.10
N SER A 78 8.68 -1.56 -7.69
CA SER A 78 7.40 -1.81 -8.36
C SER A 78 6.30 -2.28 -7.42
N VAL A 79 5.07 -2.04 -7.87
CA VAL A 79 3.82 -2.49 -7.24
C VAL A 79 2.97 -3.15 -8.32
N THR A 80 2.41 -4.31 -8.04
CA THR A 80 1.61 -5.06 -9.02
C THR A 80 0.14 -5.16 -8.61
N PHE A 81 -0.73 -5.00 -9.58
CA PHE A 81 -2.18 -5.21 -9.48
C PHE A 81 -2.58 -6.36 -10.42
N ALA A 82 -2.86 -7.52 -9.87
CA ALA A 82 -3.40 -8.67 -10.60
C ALA A 82 -4.93 -8.56 -10.61
N GLY A 83 -5.47 -8.21 -11.77
CA GLY A 83 -6.84 -7.74 -11.99
C GLY A 83 -6.89 -6.26 -12.30
N VAL A 84 -8.11 -5.72 -12.49
CA VAL A 84 -8.35 -4.32 -12.82
C VAL A 84 -8.59 -3.54 -11.53
N PRO A 85 -7.67 -2.66 -11.08
CA PRO A 85 -7.76 -1.97 -9.78
C PRO A 85 -8.78 -0.82 -9.80
N MET A 86 -10.05 -1.20 -9.80
CA MET A 86 -11.21 -0.29 -9.77
C MET A 86 -11.97 -0.45 -8.43
N GLY A 87 -13.12 0.20 -8.31
CA GLY A 87 -13.88 0.21 -7.05
C GLY A 87 -13.07 0.83 -5.92
N HIS A 88 -13.00 0.17 -4.78
CA HIS A 88 -12.25 0.67 -3.62
C HIS A 88 -10.73 0.69 -3.84
N GLU A 89 -10.20 -0.14 -4.76
CA GLU A 89 -8.76 -0.21 -5.04
C GLU A 89 -8.26 0.84 -6.04
N PHE A 90 -9.15 1.63 -6.64
CA PHE A 90 -8.73 2.71 -7.54
C PHE A 90 -7.83 3.74 -6.82
N THR A 91 -8.14 4.06 -5.56
CA THR A 91 -7.29 4.95 -4.75
C THR A 91 -5.90 4.33 -4.51
N SER A 92 -5.83 3.00 -4.34
CA SER A 92 -4.54 2.30 -4.17
C SER A 92 -3.67 2.40 -5.44
N LEU A 93 -4.28 2.33 -6.63
CA LEU A 93 -3.58 2.57 -7.90
C LEU A 93 -3.08 4.02 -8.01
N VAL A 94 -3.93 5.01 -7.71
CA VAL A 94 -3.55 6.43 -7.77
C VAL A 94 -2.37 6.73 -6.85
N LEU A 95 -2.40 6.22 -5.61
CA LEU A 95 -1.28 6.39 -4.67
C LEU A 95 -0.02 5.66 -5.11
N ALA A 96 -0.15 4.47 -5.70
CA ALA A 96 0.99 3.75 -6.27
C ALA A 96 1.66 4.54 -7.39
N LEU A 97 0.88 5.13 -8.32
CA LEU A 97 1.38 6.02 -9.37
C LEU A 97 2.14 7.21 -8.79
N LEU A 98 1.53 7.93 -7.85
CA LEU A 98 2.10 9.12 -7.23
C LEU A 98 3.41 8.79 -6.51
N ASN A 99 3.41 7.77 -5.65
CA ASN A 99 4.58 7.42 -4.86
C ASN A 99 5.72 6.84 -5.74
N SER A 100 5.40 6.04 -6.76
CA SER A 100 6.38 5.56 -7.74
C SER A 100 6.95 6.69 -8.59
N GLY A 101 6.17 7.73 -8.85
CA GLY A 101 6.56 8.93 -9.59
C GLY A 101 7.22 10.02 -8.74
N GLY A 102 7.58 9.72 -7.48
CA GLY A 102 8.38 10.60 -6.63
C GLY A 102 7.58 11.49 -5.68
N HIS A 103 6.25 11.37 -5.63
CA HIS A 103 5.46 12.05 -4.59
C HIS A 103 5.75 11.41 -3.22
N PRO A 104 5.99 12.21 -2.15
CA PRO A 104 6.34 11.69 -0.84
C PRO A 104 5.27 10.76 -0.25
N VAL A 105 5.71 9.65 0.33
CA VAL A 105 4.82 8.77 1.10
C VAL A 105 4.41 9.43 2.42
N LYS A 106 3.17 9.18 2.86
CA LYS A 106 2.61 9.78 4.09
C LYS A 106 2.86 8.87 5.31
N ILE A 107 4.11 8.66 5.65
CA ILE A 107 4.54 7.92 6.85
C ILE A 107 5.66 8.69 7.56
N SER A 108 6.01 8.30 8.79
CA SER A 108 7.07 8.95 9.56
C SER A 108 8.45 8.68 8.96
N GLU A 109 9.41 9.60 9.17
CA GLU A 109 10.81 9.42 8.78
C GLU A 109 11.42 8.16 9.42
N GLN A 110 11.02 7.85 10.66
CA GLN A 110 11.42 6.63 11.35
C GLN A 110 10.97 5.39 10.60
N GLN A 111 9.69 5.30 10.19
CA GLN A 111 9.17 4.19 9.39
C GLN A 111 9.90 4.07 8.04
N VAL A 112 10.19 5.19 7.38
CA VAL A 112 10.98 5.18 6.14
C VAL A 112 12.37 4.58 6.37
N ALA A 113 13.05 4.98 7.46
CA ALA A 113 14.37 4.45 7.80
C ALA A 113 14.33 2.95 8.12
N GLU A 114 13.33 2.51 8.87
CA GLU A 114 13.10 1.09 9.20
C GLU A 114 12.87 0.26 7.94
N ILE A 115 11.98 0.69 7.05
CA ILE A 115 11.71 0.00 5.77
C ILE A 115 12.99 -0.10 4.93
N LYS A 116 13.77 0.97 4.81
CA LYS A 116 15.03 0.98 4.07
C LYS A 116 16.09 0.06 4.66
N SER A 117 16.06 -0.19 5.96
CA SER A 117 17.02 -1.05 6.65
C SER A 117 16.76 -2.54 6.44
N LEU A 118 15.60 -2.93 5.92
CA LEU A 118 15.25 -4.32 5.67
C LEU A 118 16.09 -4.86 4.50
N SER A 119 16.87 -5.88 4.74
CA SER A 119 17.79 -6.50 3.75
C SER A 119 17.29 -7.83 3.19
N GLY A 120 16.23 -8.41 3.76
CA GLY A 120 15.61 -9.63 3.27
C GLY A 120 14.81 -9.42 1.99
N SER A 121 14.48 -10.51 1.30
CA SER A 121 13.54 -10.50 0.17
C SER A 121 12.13 -10.78 0.68
N TYR A 122 11.22 -9.83 0.46
CA TYR A 122 9.86 -9.88 0.96
C TYR A 122 8.89 -9.77 -0.21
N GLN A 123 8.26 -10.88 -0.57
CA GLN A 123 7.25 -10.93 -1.64
C GLN A 123 5.87 -11.04 -1.01
N PHE A 124 5.15 -9.93 -0.97
CA PHE A 124 3.77 -9.90 -0.47
C PHE A 124 2.78 -10.16 -1.58
N GLU A 125 1.75 -10.93 -1.25
CA GLU A 125 0.57 -11.18 -2.07
C GLU A 125 -0.66 -10.85 -1.23
N THR A 126 -1.45 -9.87 -1.69
CA THR A 126 -2.60 -9.36 -0.96
C THR A 126 -3.89 -9.69 -1.71
N TYR A 127 -4.61 -10.69 -1.24
CA TYR A 127 -5.92 -11.06 -1.81
C TYR A 127 -6.99 -10.11 -1.30
N VAL A 128 -7.73 -9.54 -2.24
CA VAL A 128 -8.75 -8.52 -1.99
C VAL A 128 -10.06 -8.84 -2.72
N SER A 129 -11.11 -8.10 -2.34
CA SER A 129 -12.30 -7.90 -3.17
C SER A 129 -12.41 -6.42 -3.50
N LEU A 130 -12.75 -6.08 -4.74
CA LEU A 130 -12.89 -4.68 -5.17
C LEU A 130 -14.02 -3.93 -4.45
N SER A 131 -14.93 -4.64 -3.76
CA SER A 131 -15.98 -4.09 -2.90
C SER A 131 -15.62 -4.05 -1.40
N CYS A 132 -14.44 -4.53 -1.01
CA CYS A 132 -13.99 -4.57 0.37
C CYS A 132 -13.52 -3.17 0.83
N GLN A 133 -14.12 -2.64 1.89
CA GLN A 133 -13.78 -1.30 2.40
C GLN A 133 -12.46 -1.25 3.18
N THR A 134 -12.02 -2.36 3.77
CA THR A 134 -10.79 -2.43 4.57
C THR A 134 -9.55 -2.84 3.77
N CYS A 135 -9.75 -3.46 2.59
CA CYS A 135 -8.67 -3.93 1.73
C CYS A 135 -7.70 -2.82 1.28
N PRO A 136 -8.18 -1.63 0.85
CA PRO A 136 -7.29 -0.58 0.39
C PRO A 136 -6.25 -0.14 1.43
N GLY A 137 -6.62 -0.10 2.70
CA GLY A 137 -5.68 0.26 3.77
C GLY A 137 -4.48 -0.70 3.86
N VAL A 138 -4.71 -1.99 3.66
CA VAL A 138 -3.66 -3.02 3.68
C VAL A 138 -2.82 -2.98 2.40
N VAL A 139 -3.48 -2.88 1.24
CA VAL A 139 -2.80 -2.77 -0.06
C VAL A 139 -1.89 -1.55 -0.09
N GLN A 140 -2.38 -0.38 0.33
CA GLN A 140 -1.61 0.87 0.37
C GLN A 140 -0.43 0.79 1.33
N ALA A 141 -0.60 0.17 2.51
CA ALA A 141 0.49 -0.03 3.47
C ALA A 141 1.62 -0.85 2.84
N LEU A 142 1.31 -1.98 2.20
CA LEU A 142 2.30 -2.84 1.54
C LEU A 142 2.90 -2.21 0.29
N ASN A 143 2.12 -1.45 -0.48
CA ASN A 143 2.60 -0.68 -1.62
C ASN A 143 3.63 0.38 -1.19
N VAL A 144 3.42 1.05 -0.07
CA VAL A 144 4.38 2.03 0.49
C VAL A 144 5.71 1.34 0.82
N LEU A 145 5.69 0.14 1.42
CA LEU A 145 6.92 -0.62 1.68
C LEU A 145 7.65 -0.92 0.36
N SER A 146 6.91 -1.39 -0.65
CA SER A 146 7.47 -1.77 -1.96
C SER A 146 8.07 -0.58 -2.72
N VAL A 147 7.48 0.61 -2.62
CA VAL A 147 8.01 1.83 -3.26
C VAL A 147 9.29 2.33 -2.59
N ILE A 148 9.45 2.09 -1.29
CA ILE A 148 10.62 2.55 -0.51
C ILE A 148 11.81 1.61 -0.63
N ASN A 149 11.56 0.30 -0.66
CA ASN A 149 12.62 -0.72 -0.61
C ASN A 149 12.50 -1.70 -1.78
N PRO A 150 13.50 -1.76 -2.68
CA PRO A 150 13.47 -2.65 -3.85
C PRO A 150 13.50 -4.16 -3.51
N ASN A 151 13.83 -4.53 -2.28
CA ASN A 151 13.76 -5.91 -1.82
C ASN A 151 12.34 -6.34 -1.41
N ILE A 152 11.39 -5.43 -1.43
CA ILE A 152 10.00 -5.66 -1.06
C ILE A 152 9.12 -5.50 -2.30
N THR A 153 8.29 -6.48 -2.57
CA THR A 153 7.27 -6.41 -3.62
C THR A 153 5.90 -6.68 -3.03
N ASN A 154 4.88 -6.03 -3.56
CA ASN A 154 3.48 -6.36 -3.26
C ASN A 154 2.69 -6.56 -4.53
N THR A 155 1.92 -7.66 -4.58
CA THR A 155 0.92 -7.91 -5.61
C THR A 155 -0.46 -7.90 -4.97
N MET A 156 -1.28 -6.88 -5.29
CA MET A 156 -2.71 -6.94 -5.03
C MET A 156 -3.36 -7.94 -5.98
N ILE A 157 -4.18 -8.84 -5.47
CA ILE A 157 -4.82 -9.90 -6.26
C ILE A 157 -6.34 -9.82 -6.07
N ASP A 158 -7.05 -9.57 -7.16
CA ASP A 158 -8.52 -9.64 -7.16
C ASP A 158 -8.96 -11.11 -7.02
N GLY A 159 -9.40 -11.49 -5.83
CA GLY A 159 -9.83 -12.85 -5.53
C GLY A 159 -11.01 -13.33 -6.38
N SER A 160 -11.81 -12.40 -6.91
CA SER A 160 -12.91 -12.77 -7.84
C SER A 160 -12.41 -13.22 -9.20
N LEU A 161 -11.26 -12.74 -9.62
CA LEU A 161 -10.65 -13.10 -10.90
C LEU A 161 -9.73 -14.34 -10.78
N PHE A 162 -9.07 -14.50 -9.62
CA PHE A 162 -8.13 -15.59 -9.34
C PHE A 162 -8.71 -16.61 -8.34
N GLN A 163 -9.94 -17.09 -8.62
CA GLN A 163 -10.70 -17.98 -7.72
C GLN A 163 -10.02 -19.33 -7.47
N GLU A 164 -9.27 -19.85 -8.42
CA GLU A 164 -8.50 -21.09 -8.25
C GLU A 164 -7.46 -20.96 -7.14
N GLU A 165 -6.72 -19.85 -7.12
CA GLU A 165 -5.75 -19.57 -6.06
C GLU A 165 -6.42 -19.36 -4.70
N VAL A 166 -7.55 -18.65 -4.67
CA VAL A 166 -8.36 -18.45 -3.47
C VAL A 166 -8.82 -19.78 -2.88
N THR A 167 -9.27 -20.71 -3.74
CA THR A 167 -9.70 -22.03 -3.34
C THR A 167 -8.55 -22.89 -2.86
N GLN A 168 -7.44 -22.94 -3.60
CA GLN A 168 -6.25 -23.73 -3.23
C GLN A 168 -5.65 -23.29 -1.89
N ARG A 169 -5.68 -21.99 -1.60
CA ARG A 169 -5.16 -21.42 -0.35
C ARG A 169 -6.19 -21.36 0.78
N ASN A 170 -7.42 -21.85 0.56
CA ASN A 170 -8.53 -21.81 1.52
C ASN A 170 -8.77 -20.39 2.09
N ILE A 171 -8.75 -19.35 1.24
CA ILE A 171 -8.96 -17.97 1.66
C ILE A 171 -10.45 -17.75 1.91
N MET A 172 -10.82 -17.57 3.18
CA MET A 172 -12.20 -17.40 3.63
C MET A 172 -12.59 -15.94 3.86
N SER A 173 -11.62 -15.03 3.91
CA SER A 173 -11.86 -13.61 4.17
C SER A 173 -10.81 -12.73 3.52
N VAL A 174 -11.16 -11.48 3.27
CA VAL A 174 -10.25 -10.48 2.70
C VAL A 174 -10.23 -9.22 3.56
N PRO A 175 -9.09 -8.51 3.64
CA PRO A 175 -7.82 -8.82 2.99
C PRO A 175 -7.12 -10.02 3.63
N SER A 176 -6.49 -10.88 2.81
CA SER A 176 -5.58 -11.93 3.25
C SER A 176 -4.22 -11.70 2.63
N VAL A 177 -3.19 -11.60 3.46
CA VAL A 177 -1.82 -11.30 3.05
C VAL A 177 -0.95 -12.52 3.23
N TYR A 178 -0.21 -12.86 2.18
CA TYR A 178 0.83 -13.88 2.18
C TYR A 178 2.20 -13.22 2.02
N LEU A 179 3.19 -13.75 2.69
CA LEU A 179 4.59 -13.36 2.59
C LEU A 179 5.41 -14.56 2.17
N ASN A 180 6.11 -14.45 1.03
CA ASN A 180 6.94 -15.53 0.47
C ASN A 180 6.16 -16.86 0.35
N GLY A 181 4.88 -16.80 0.00
CA GLY A 181 3.99 -17.95 -0.17
C GLY A 181 3.26 -18.42 1.09
N GLU A 182 3.66 -17.98 2.28
CA GLU A 182 3.05 -18.37 3.56
C GLU A 182 2.05 -17.33 4.06
N LEU A 183 0.97 -17.78 4.74
CA LEU A 183 -0.02 -16.87 5.31
C LEU A 183 0.62 -15.97 6.38
N PHE A 184 0.64 -14.66 6.11
CA PHE A 184 1.22 -13.65 6.98
C PHE A 184 0.20 -13.04 7.94
N THR A 185 -0.95 -12.60 7.42
CA THR A 185 -2.02 -12.02 8.23
C THR A 185 -3.34 -11.96 7.48
N GLN A 186 -4.44 -11.86 8.22
CA GLN A 186 -5.78 -11.64 7.69
C GLN A 186 -6.43 -10.44 8.38
N GLY A 187 -7.28 -9.71 7.64
CA GLY A 187 -7.91 -8.49 8.12
C GLY A 187 -6.99 -7.27 8.07
N ALA A 188 -7.43 -6.18 8.68
CA ALA A 188 -6.69 -4.91 8.70
C ALA A 188 -5.34 -5.05 9.43
N VAL A 189 -4.30 -4.49 8.83
CA VAL A 189 -2.96 -4.44 9.43
C VAL A 189 -2.32 -3.08 9.15
N THR A 190 -1.58 -2.55 10.13
CA THR A 190 -0.84 -1.29 10.01
C THR A 190 0.61 -1.54 9.61
N ILE A 191 1.29 -0.51 9.10
CA ILE A 191 2.71 -0.56 8.75
C ILE A 191 3.54 -1.01 9.97
N ASP A 192 3.28 -0.49 11.16
CA ASP A 192 4.02 -0.86 12.37
C ASP A 192 3.88 -2.35 12.70
N LYS A 193 2.67 -2.91 12.57
CA LYS A 193 2.44 -4.35 12.75
C LYS A 193 3.09 -5.20 11.66
N ILE A 194 3.19 -4.69 10.44
CA ILE A 194 3.93 -5.38 9.36
C ILE A 194 5.42 -5.40 9.72
N LEU A 195 5.99 -4.24 10.04
CA LEU A 195 7.41 -4.09 10.38
C LEU A 195 7.79 -4.95 11.59
N SER A 196 7.01 -4.95 12.67
CA SER A 196 7.29 -5.77 13.85
C SER A 196 7.30 -7.28 13.56
N LYS A 197 6.52 -7.74 12.57
CA LYS A 197 6.50 -9.15 12.17
C LYS A 197 7.67 -9.56 11.26
N ILE A 198 8.17 -8.65 10.41
CA ILE A 198 9.24 -8.96 9.44
C ILE A 198 10.63 -8.59 9.92
N ASP A 199 10.74 -7.66 10.88
CA ASP A 199 11.98 -7.31 11.56
C ASP A 199 11.85 -7.59 13.07
N PRO A 200 12.35 -8.73 13.59
CA PRO A 200 12.32 -9.04 15.01
C PRO A 200 13.02 -7.99 15.90
N GLN A 201 13.87 -7.15 15.31
CA GLN A 201 14.54 -6.05 16.02
C GLN A 201 13.73 -4.76 16.02
N ALA A 202 12.64 -4.66 15.25
CA ALA A 202 11.82 -3.45 15.18
C ALA A 202 11.25 -3.06 16.56
N ASP A 203 10.73 -4.02 17.31
CA ASP A 203 10.20 -3.79 18.66
C ASP A 203 11.29 -3.31 19.61
N ALA A 204 12.49 -3.88 19.54
CA ALA A 204 13.64 -3.46 20.36
C ALA A 204 14.14 -2.05 19.97
N LYS A 205 14.22 -1.74 18.68
CA LYS A 205 14.58 -0.42 18.17
C LYS A 205 13.53 0.64 18.57
N GLN A 206 12.24 0.29 18.49
CA GLN A 206 11.16 1.17 18.91
C GLN A 206 11.18 1.41 20.41
N ALA A 207 11.41 0.37 21.22
CA ALA A 207 11.57 0.50 22.67
C ALA A 207 12.77 1.39 23.02
N GLN A 208 13.89 1.25 22.31
CA GLN A 208 15.07 2.09 22.53
C GLN A 208 14.80 3.55 22.15
N SER A 209 14.13 3.80 21.02
CA SER A 209 13.76 5.17 20.62
C SER A 209 12.78 5.83 21.59
N LEU A 210 11.96 5.05 22.29
CA LEU A 210 11.09 5.55 23.36
C LEU A 210 11.89 5.86 24.64
N ASN A 211 12.89 5.06 24.96
CA ASN A 211 13.77 5.28 26.13
C ASN A 211 14.68 6.51 25.95
N ASP A 212 15.03 6.87 24.72
CA ASP A 212 15.81 8.06 24.40
C ASP A 212 15.00 9.36 24.49
N LYS A 213 13.66 9.27 24.58
CA LYS A 213 12.80 10.44 24.80
C LYS A 213 12.87 10.87 26.25
N ALA A 214 12.96 12.18 26.46
CA ALA A 214 12.83 12.72 27.81
C ALA A 214 11.50 12.28 28.45
N PRO A 215 11.48 11.94 29.75
CA PRO A 215 10.29 11.40 30.40
C PRO A 215 9.13 12.38 30.36
N TYR A 216 7.92 11.86 30.22
CA TYR A 216 6.69 12.64 30.33
C TYR A 216 6.36 12.86 31.81
N ASP A 217 5.83 14.07 32.15
CA ASP A 217 5.30 14.34 33.48
C ASP A 217 3.95 13.64 33.70
N MET A 218 3.22 13.42 32.62
CA MET A 218 1.94 12.71 32.60
C MET A 218 1.85 11.78 31.40
N LEU A 219 1.53 10.52 31.65
CA LEU A 219 1.23 9.54 30.60
C LEU A 219 -0.23 9.13 30.70
N ILE A 220 -0.99 9.35 29.61
CA ILE A 220 -2.41 9.00 29.48
C ILE A 220 -2.50 7.73 28.63
N VAL A 221 -3.19 6.71 29.13
CA VAL A 221 -3.45 5.47 28.39
C VAL A 221 -4.91 5.43 27.99
N GLY A 222 -5.15 5.44 26.66
CA GLY A 222 -6.46 5.45 26.06
C GLY A 222 -6.74 6.73 25.26
N GLY A 223 -7.16 6.55 23.98
CA GLY A 223 -7.42 7.64 23.01
C GLY A 223 -8.90 8.03 22.87
N GLY A 224 -9.77 7.52 23.75
CA GLY A 224 -11.19 7.89 23.78
C GLY A 224 -11.45 9.32 24.26
N PRO A 225 -12.70 9.77 24.32
CA PRO A 225 -13.05 11.15 24.70
C PRO A 225 -12.44 11.62 26.04
N ALA A 226 -12.40 10.72 27.03
CA ALA A 226 -11.81 11.02 28.34
C ALA A 226 -10.30 11.24 28.27
N GLY A 227 -9.56 10.35 27.55
CA GLY A 227 -8.13 10.50 27.38
C GLY A 227 -7.75 11.72 26.56
N ALA A 228 -8.50 12.00 25.50
CA ALA A 228 -8.33 13.20 24.69
C ALA A 228 -8.56 14.49 25.51
N ALA A 229 -9.63 14.54 26.31
CA ALA A 229 -9.90 15.66 27.20
C ALA A 229 -8.78 15.85 28.23
N ALA A 230 -8.33 14.77 28.90
CA ALA A 230 -7.24 14.82 29.85
C ALA A 230 -5.93 15.35 29.21
N ALA A 231 -5.60 14.91 28.00
CA ALA A 231 -4.42 15.36 27.27
C ALA A 231 -4.48 16.85 26.94
N ILE A 232 -5.64 17.35 26.47
CA ILE A 232 -5.86 18.77 26.17
C ILE A 232 -5.70 19.63 27.42
N TYR A 233 -6.30 19.21 28.56
CA TYR A 233 -6.21 19.98 29.79
C TYR A 233 -4.79 19.97 30.38
N ALA A 234 -4.08 18.86 30.32
CA ALA A 234 -2.70 18.77 30.78
C ALA A 234 -1.78 19.66 29.91
N ALA A 235 -1.91 19.57 28.60
CA ALA A 235 -1.13 20.39 27.66
C ALA A 235 -1.39 21.90 27.83
N ARG A 236 -2.63 22.31 28.07
CA ARG A 236 -2.98 23.72 28.38
C ARG A 236 -2.32 24.24 29.68
N LYS A 237 -1.99 23.37 30.60
CA LYS A 237 -1.26 23.72 31.83
C LYS A 237 0.26 23.65 31.66
N GLY A 238 0.75 23.40 30.46
CA GLY A 238 2.18 23.27 30.19
C GLY A 238 2.80 21.95 30.70
N ILE A 239 1.98 20.97 31.11
CA ILE A 239 2.44 19.67 31.55
C ILE A 239 2.89 18.88 30.32
N ARG A 240 4.14 18.36 30.34
CA ARG A 240 4.65 17.51 29.27
C ARG A 240 3.92 16.16 29.29
N THR A 241 2.95 16.03 28.38
CA THR A 241 1.99 14.92 28.37
C THR A 241 2.22 13.99 27.19
N GLY A 242 2.32 12.68 27.47
CA GLY A 242 2.22 11.62 26.48
C GLY A 242 0.84 11.01 26.46
N LEU A 243 0.34 10.64 25.27
CA LEU A 243 -0.90 9.90 25.09
C LEU A 243 -0.60 8.61 24.32
N VAL A 244 -0.97 7.48 24.88
CA VAL A 244 -0.81 6.15 24.27
C VAL A 244 -2.19 5.56 24.02
N ALA A 245 -2.48 5.24 22.76
CA ALA A 245 -3.77 4.66 22.37
C ALA A 245 -3.60 3.76 21.15
N GLU A 246 -4.39 2.70 21.07
CA GLU A 246 -4.48 1.86 19.87
C GLU A 246 -5.24 2.58 18.75
N LYS A 247 -6.28 3.35 19.13
CA LYS A 247 -7.06 4.24 18.25
C LYS A 247 -7.37 5.55 18.95
N PHE A 248 -7.45 6.64 18.17
CA PHE A 248 -7.96 7.92 18.64
C PHE A 248 -9.44 8.07 18.27
N GLY A 249 -10.25 8.51 19.26
CA GLY A 249 -11.66 8.82 19.06
C GLY A 249 -12.65 7.76 19.57
N GLY A 250 -12.21 6.59 19.91
CA GLY A 250 -13.09 5.51 20.41
C GLY A 250 -13.79 4.72 19.31
#